data_cbb1bb67345bfd37d516de2db477922e
#
_entry.id   cbb1bb67345bfd37d516de2db477922e
#
_cell.length_a   1.000
_cell.length_b   1.000
_cell.length_c   1.000
_cell.angle_alpha   90.00
_cell.angle_beta   90.00
_cell.angle_gamma   90.00
#
_symmetry.space_group_name_H-M   'P 1'
#
loop_
_entity.id
_entity.type
_entity.pdbx_description
1 polymer ?
#
loop_
_entity_poly.entity_id
_entity_poly.type
_entity_poly.pdbx_seq_one_letter_code
_entity_poly.pdbx_strand_id
1 'polypeptide(L)'
;MDIKENFFESPRHKTFYLECGPEDGPLAILVHGWPELSLSWRHQLPFLAELGFHVIAPDMRGYGRSSIYDYHEAYCQEEIVTDMKELFDFFAVDNALWIGHDWGSPVVWNMALHHPDIVNGLVSLCVPYGWGGHPENYLRSIDRNVYPEDQYPYGQWDY
;
A
#
# COMPACT_ATOMS: atom_id res chain seq x y z
N MET A 1 20.50 -3.85 -10.63
CA MET A 1 20.21 -5.07 -9.82
C MET A 1 18.97 -5.73 -10.39
N ASP A 2 18.92 -7.07 -10.36
CA ASP A 2 17.76 -7.81 -10.90
C ASP A 2 16.61 -7.80 -9.91
N ILE A 3 15.40 -7.63 -10.43
CA ILE A 3 14.18 -7.71 -9.65
C ILE A 3 13.79 -9.20 -9.58
N LYS A 4 13.62 -9.72 -8.36
CA LYS A 4 13.16 -11.09 -8.09
C LYS A 4 11.66 -11.08 -7.84
N GLU A 5 10.99 -12.20 -8.13
CA GLU A 5 9.58 -12.43 -7.86
C GLU A 5 9.42 -13.46 -6.75
N ASN A 6 8.67 -13.12 -5.72
CA ASN A 6 8.54 -13.97 -4.54
C ASN A 6 7.08 -14.04 -4.06
N PHE A 7 6.83 -14.99 -3.16
CA PHE A 7 5.57 -15.13 -2.43
C PHE A 7 5.86 -15.28 -0.94
N PHE A 8 5.06 -14.61 -0.15
CA PHE A 8 4.90 -14.86 1.27
C PHE A 8 3.51 -15.45 1.51
N GLU A 9 3.40 -16.46 2.36
CA GLU A 9 2.13 -17.10 2.67
C GLU A 9 1.96 -17.22 4.18
N SER A 10 0.92 -16.56 4.70
CA SER A 10 0.43 -16.73 6.06
C SER A 10 -0.82 -17.61 6.09
N PRO A 11 -1.32 -18.04 7.26
CA PRO A 11 -2.60 -18.74 7.36
C PRO A 11 -3.80 -17.93 6.84
N ARG A 12 -3.67 -16.59 6.76
CA ARG A 12 -4.73 -15.67 6.34
C ARG A 12 -4.65 -15.28 4.88
N HIS A 13 -3.43 -15.08 4.35
CA HIS A 13 -3.21 -14.38 3.11
C HIS A 13 -1.95 -14.86 2.40
N LYS A 14 -1.99 -14.87 1.08
CA LYS A 14 -0.81 -15.07 0.24
C LYS A 14 -0.50 -13.77 -0.49
N THR A 15 0.68 -13.21 -0.23
CA THR A 15 1.18 -11.98 -0.83
C THR A 15 2.23 -12.31 -1.88
N PHE A 16 2.00 -11.87 -3.11
CA PHE A 16 3.06 -11.75 -4.11
C PHE A 16 3.84 -10.47 -3.89
N TYR A 17 5.15 -10.49 -4.07
CA TYR A 17 5.97 -9.27 -4.04
C TYR A 17 7.17 -9.33 -4.97
N LEU A 18 7.56 -8.16 -5.43
CA LEU A 18 8.83 -7.91 -6.11
C LEU A 18 9.89 -7.55 -5.08
N GLU A 19 11.12 -8.01 -5.29
CA GLU A 19 12.25 -7.83 -4.39
C GLU A 19 13.49 -7.40 -5.14
N CYS A 20 14.27 -6.47 -4.58
CA CYS A 20 15.52 -6.00 -5.14
C CYS A 20 16.46 -5.51 -4.04
N GLY A 21 17.75 -5.68 -4.23
CA GLY A 21 18.79 -5.16 -3.32
C GLY A 21 19.42 -6.21 -2.43
N PRO A 22 20.34 -5.77 -1.54
CA PRO A 22 21.05 -6.64 -0.61
C PRO A 22 20.11 -7.09 0.53
N GLU A 23 20.08 -8.39 0.82
CA GLU A 23 19.22 -8.98 1.86
C GLU A 23 19.57 -8.50 3.27
N ASP A 24 20.77 -8.01 3.49
CA ASP A 24 21.26 -7.44 4.75
C ASP A 24 21.13 -5.90 4.81
N GLY A 25 20.56 -5.27 3.78
CA GLY A 25 20.29 -3.84 3.75
C GLY A 25 19.09 -3.44 4.62
N PRO A 26 18.96 -2.14 4.97
CA PRO A 26 17.76 -1.65 5.63
C PRO A 26 16.53 -1.88 4.75
N LEU A 27 15.45 -2.41 5.34
CA LEU A 27 14.24 -2.76 4.61
C LEU A 27 13.46 -1.51 4.16
N ALA A 28 13.01 -1.51 2.89
CA ALA A 28 12.06 -0.54 2.34
C ALA A 28 10.86 -1.27 1.73
N ILE A 29 9.65 -0.91 2.14
CA ILE A 29 8.40 -1.51 1.66
C ILE A 29 7.61 -0.47 0.87
N LEU A 30 7.31 -0.78 -0.41
CA LEU A 30 6.66 0.09 -1.36
C LEU A 30 5.25 -0.39 -1.66
N VAL A 31 4.24 0.31 -1.14
CA VAL A 31 2.83 -0.07 -1.26
C VAL A 31 2.17 0.72 -2.38
N HIS A 32 1.66 0.00 -3.40
CA HIS A 32 1.02 0.60 -4.58
C HIS A 32 -0.39 1.09 -4.30
N GLY A 33 -0.96 1.83 -5.25
CA GLY A 33 -2.33 2.32 -5.25
C GLY A 33 -3.25 1.63 -6.25
N TRP A 34 -4.34 2.29 -6.58
CA TRP A 34 -5.31 1.87 -7.59
C TRP A 34 -5.14 2.70 -8.87
N PRO A 35 -5.25 2.14 -10.05
CA PRO A 35 -5.36 0.70 -10.42
C PRO A 35 -4.00 0.08 -10.73
N GLU A 36 -3.13 0.06 -9.76
CA GLU A 36 -1.73 -0.32 -9.94
C GLU A 36 -1.40 -1.71 -9.37
N LEU A 37 -0.12 -2.11 -9.51
CA LEU A 37 0.48 -3.33 -9.00
C LEU A 37 1.88 -3.02 -8.45
N SER A 38 2.51 -3.97 -7.79
CA SER A 38 3.93 -3.92 -7.42
C SER A 38 4.84 -3.48 -8.57
N LEU A 39 4.48 -3.82 -9.80
CA LEU A 39 5.21 -3.45 -11.02
C LEU A 39 5.28 -1.93 -11.26
N SER A 40 4.41 -1.13 -10.67
CA SER A 40 4.49 0.34 -10.72
C SER A 40 5.82 0.84 -10.15
N TRP A 41 6.39 0.10 -9.21
CA TRP A 41 7.63 0.42 -8.53
C TRP A 41 8.90 -0.08 -9.25
N ARG A 42 8.79 -0.64 -10.48
CA ARG A 42 9.91 -1.24 -11.23
C ARG A 42 11.13 -0.34 -11.43
N HIS A 43 10.96 0.99 -11.35
CA HIS A 43 12.07 1.95 -11.48
C HIS A 43 12.63 2.35 -10.10
N GLN A 44 11.79 2.39 -9.07
CA GLN A 44 12.18 2.72 -7.70
C GLN A 44 12.90 1.56 -7.01
N LEU A 45 12.47 0.32 -7.29
CA LEU A 45 13.11 -0.90 -6.76
C LEU A 45 14.63 -0.91 -7.00
N PRO A 46 15.15 -0.88 -8.24
CA PRO A 46 16.60 -0.90 -8.47
C PRO A 46 17.28 0.38 -7.97
N PHE A 47 16.61 1.54 -8.04
CA PHE A 47 17.18 2.80 -7.57
C PHE A 47 17.45 2.77 -6.06
N LEU A 48 16.48 2.34 -5.26
CA LEU A 48 16.66 2.23 -3.80
C LEU A 48 17.64 1.11 -3.44
N ALA A 49 17.65 0.02 -4.21
CA ALA A 49 18.60 -1.06 -4.06
C ALA A 49 20.06 -0.62 -4.30
N GLU A 50 20.30 0.28 -5.26
CA GLU A 50 21.61 0.89 -5.49
C GLU A 50 22.06 1.80 -4.34
N LEU A 51 21.12 2.34 -3.57
CA LEU A 51 21.38 3.09 -2.33
C LEU A 51 21.62 2.17 -1.12
N GLY A 52 21.56 0.86 -1.31
CA GLY A 52 21.84 -0.14 -0.27
C GLY A 52 20.63 -0.64 0.50
N PHE A 53 19.41 -0.30 0.08
CA PHE A 53 18.20 -0.83 0.70
C PHE A 53 17.88 -2.25 0.21
N HIS A 54 17.34 -3.07 1.09
CA HIS A 54 16.58 -4.25 0.75
C HIS A 54 15.14 -3.81 0.45
N VAL A 55 14.72 -3.88 -0.80
CA VAL A 55 13.47 -3.25 -1.27
C VAL A 55 12.47 -4.30 -1.66
N ILE A 56 11.27 -4.21 -1.12
CA ILE A 56 10.13 -5.06 -1.49
C ILE A 56 8.93 -4.22 -1.93
N ALA A 57 8.21 -4.70 -2.92
CA ALA A 57 6.98 -4.12 -3.39
C ALA A 57 5.92 -5.21 -3.50
N PRO A 58 4.96 -5.31 -2.55
CA PRO A 58 3.88 -6.28 -2.60
C PRO A 58 2.80 -5.87 -3.61
N ASP A 59 2.11 -6.87 -4.19
CA ASP A 59 0.75 -6.69 -4.67
C ASP A 59 -0.19 -6.74 -3.46
N MET A 60 -1.01 -5.72 -3.23
CA MET A 60 -1.99 -5.73 -2.14
C MET A 60 -3.07 -6.80 -2.38
N ARG A 61 -3.81 -7.17 -1.33
CA ARG A 61 -4.94 -8.11 -1.46
C ARG A 61 -5.93 -7.64 -2.54
N GLY A 62 -6.40 -8.56 -3.36
CA GLY A 62 -7.27 -8.27 -4.49
C GLY A 62 -6.55 -7.83 -5.76
N TYR A 63 -5.23 -7.66 -5.72
CA TYR A 63 -4.43 -7.22 -6.85
C TYR A 63 -3.44 -8.30 -7.32
N GLY A 64 -3.17 -8.27 -8.61
CA GLY A 64 -2.12 -9.04 -9.25
C GLY A 64 -2.14 -10.52 -8.94
N ARG A 65 -1.11 -11.01 -8.25
CA ARG A 65 -0.93 -12.41 -7.89
C ARG A 65 -1.14 -12.71 -6.41
N SER A 66 -1.54 -11.71 -5.62
CA SER A 66 -1.94 -11.87 -4.22
C SER A 66 -3.34 -12.46 -4.11
N SER A 67 -3.73 -12.91 -2.92
CA SER A 67 -5.04 -13.52 -2.67
C SER A 67 -6.20 -12.56 -2.99
N ILE A 68 -7.26 -13.12 -3.53
CA ILE A 68 -8.52 -12.44 -3.86
C ILE A 68 -9.64 -13.05 -3.00
N TYR A 69 -10.57 -12.21 -2.56
CA TYR A 69 -11.70 -12.57 -1.70
C TYR A 69 -13.01 -12.16 -2.37
N ASP A 70 -14.07 -12.90 -2.09
CA ASP A 70 -15.40 -12.71 -2.69
C ASP A 70 -16.40 -11.94 -1.79
N TYR A 71 -15.88 -11.33 -0.70
CA TYR A 71 -16.69 -10.56 0.24
C TYR A 71 -16.02 -9.21 0.56
N HIS A 72 -16.82 -8.15 0.71
CA HIS A 72 -16.34 -6.77 0.81
C HIS A 72 -15.50 -6.49 2.06
N GLU A 73 -15.86 -7.09 3.18
CA GLU A 73 -15.19 -6.85 4.47
C GLU A 73 -13.71 -7.26 4.43
N ALA A 74 -13.37 -8.20 3.54
CA ALA A 74 -11.97 -8.60 3.34
C ALA A 74 -11.07 -7.45 2.82
N TYR A 75 -11.65 -6.40 2.26
CA TYR A 75 -10.88 -5.28 1.68
C TYR A 75 -10.86 -4.03 2.57
N CYS A 76 -11.26 -4.15 3.85
CA CYS A 76 -11.12 -3.05 4.78
C CYS A 76 -9.64 -2.74 5.09
N GLN A 77 -9.36 -1.51 5.52
CA GLN A 77 -8.00 -1.06 5.79
C GLN A 77 -7.29 -1.91 6.85
N GLU A 78 -8.01 -2.39 7.86
CA GLU A 78 -7.46 -3.24 8.92
C GLU A 78 -6.85 -4.53 8.35
N GLU A 79 -7.55 -5.17 7.42
CA GLU A 79 -7.09 -6.39 6.78
C GLU A 79 -5.86 -6.16 5.89
N ILE A 80 -5.84 -5.05 5.14
CA ILE A 80 -4.70 -4.68 4.28
C ILE A 80 -3.46 -4.35 5.12
N VAL A 81 -3.64 -3.58 6.20
CA VAL A 81 -2.55 -3.24 7.13
C VAL A 81 -2.01 -4.50 7.80
N THR A 82 -2.88 -5.43 8.18
CA THR A 82 -2.49 -6.71 8.77
C THR A 82 -1.65 -7.55 7.80
N ASP A 83 -2.00 -7.61 6.52
CA ASP A 83 -1.19 -8.32 5.52
C ASP A 83 0.21 -7.71 5.39
N MET A 84 0.29 -6.39 5.37
CA MET A 84 1.57 -5.69 5.28
C MET A 84 2.42 -5.90 6.55
N LYS A 85 1.77 -5.97 7.72
CA LYS A 85 2.43 -6.29 8.99
C LYS A 85 2.97 -7.72 9.00
N GLU A 86 2.18 -8.69 8.57
CA GLU A 86 2.61 -10.09 8.46
C GLU A 86 3.78 -10.25 7.47
N LEU A 87 3.72 -9.56 6.33
CA LEU A 87 4.82 -9.53 5.37
C LEU A 87 6.09 -8.90 5.97
N PHE A 88 5.96 -7.78 6.70
CA PHE A 88 7.08 -7.17 7.41
C PHE A 88 7.71 -8.14 8.43
N ASP A 89 6.89 -8.82 9.23
CA ASP A 89 7.35 -9.76 10.26
C ASP A 89 8.14 -10.95 9.67
N PHE A 90 7.81 -11.35 8.44
CA PHE A 90 8.55 -12.39 7.72
C PHE A 90 10.03 -12.03 7.50
N PHE A 91 10.35 -10.75 7.31
CA PHE A 91 11.74 -10.31 7.11
C PHE A 91 12.55 -10.24 8.41
N ALA A 92 11.91 -10.37 9.58
CA ALA A 92 12.56 -10.45 10.89
C ALA A 92 13.54 -9.29 11.17
N VAL A 93 13.18 -8.07 10.77
CA VAL A 93 13.92 -6.83 11.03
C VAL A 93 13.19 -5.96 12.03
N ASP A 94 13.89 -5.03 12.68
CA ASP A 94 13.31 -4.19 13.73
C ASP A 94 12.37 -3.12 13.18
N ASN A 95 12.68 -2.56 12.01
CA ASN A 95 11.90 -1.49 11.39
C ASN A 95 12.15 -1.40 9.88
N ALA A 96 11.33 -0.61 9.18
CA ALA A 96 11.45 -0.37 7.75
C ALA A 96 11.13 1.07 7.37
N LEU A 97 11.60 1.46 6.17
CA LEU A 97 11.09 2.63 5.45
C LEU A 97 9.80 2.22 4.71
N TRP A 98 8.70 2.92 4.98
CA TRP A 98 7.40 2.66 4.37
C TRP A 98 7.07 3.73 3.34
N ILE A 99 6.82 3.31 2.10
CA ILE A 99 6.50 4.21 0.99
C ILE A 99 5.15 3.80 0.41
N GLY A 100 4.18 4.72 0.43
CA GLY A 100 2.83 4.48 -0.11
C GLY A 100 2.46 5.47 -1.20
N HIS A 101 1.77 4.99 -2.22
CA HIS A 101 1.19 5.81 -3.28
C HIS A 101 -0.31 5.56 -3.38
N ASP A 102 -1.12 6.62 -3.54
CA ASP A 102 -2.57 6.56 -3.69
C ASP A 102 -3.22 5.71 -2.56
N TRP A 103 -3.92 4.60 -2.84
CA TRP A 103 -4.46 3.68 -1.83
C TRP A 103 -3.40 3.02 -0.93
N GLY A 104 -2.16 2.98 -1.35
CA GLY A 104 -1.04 2.58 -0.51
C GLY A 104 -0.68 3.60 0.58
N SER A 105 -1.03 4.88 0.37
CA SER A 105 -0.76 5.94 1.36
C SER A 105 -1.53 5.75 2.68
N PRO A 106 -2.86 5.51 2.70
CA PRO A 106 -3.57 5.15 3.92
C PRO A 106 -2.99 3.94 4.63
N VAL A 107 -2.48 2.95 3.89
CA VAL A 107 -1.85 1.76 4.49
C VAL A 107 -0.62 2.15 5.28
N VAL A 108 0.32 2.91 4.69
CA VAL A 108 1.55 3.32 5.40
C VAL A 108 1.26 4.32 6.53
N TRP A 109 0.22 5.17 6.41
CA TRP A 109 -0.23 6.02 7.50
C TRP A 109 -0.79 5.23 8.68
N ASN A 110 -1.60 4.19 8.43
CA ASN A 110 -2.10 3.30 9.46
C ASN A 110 -0.98 2.47 10.08
N MET A 111 0.03 2.08 9.29
CA MET A 111 1.23 1.44 9.82
C MET A 111 1.93 2.34 10.84
N ALA A 112 2.16 3.62 10.52
CA ALA A 112 2.77 4.57 11.43
C ALA A 112 1.91 4.88 12.68
N LEU A 113 0.58 4.85 12.53
CA LEU A 113 -0.35 5.13 13.62
C LEU A 113 -0.46 3.96 14.62
N HIS A 114 -0.56 2.74 14.12
CA HIS A 114 -0.86 1.55 14.92
C HIS A 114 0.38 0.70 15.26
N HIS A 115 1.46 0.86 14.48
CA HIS A 115 2.72 0.12 14.62
C HIS A 115 3.94 1.06 14.52
N PRO A 116 4.01 2.15 15.33
CA PRO A 116 5.06 3.16 15.18
C PRO A 116 6.47 2.60 15.38
N ASP A 117 6.63 1.55 16.16
CA ASP A 117 7.93 0.95 16.49
C ASP A 117 8.61 0.32 15.26
N ILE A 118 7.86 -0.08 14.26
CA ILE A 118 8.40 -0.69 13.03
C ILE A 118 8.55 0.31 11.87
N VAL A 119 8.23 1.58 12.08
CA VAL A 119 8.32 2.63 11.06
C VAL A 119 9.53 3.51 11.32
N ASN A 120 10.64 3.26 10.61
CA ASN A 120 11.84 4.09 10.66
C ASN A 120 11.67 5.40 9.86
N GLY A 121 10.87 5.36 8.83
CA GLY A 121 10.51 6.52 7.99
C GLY A 121 9.27 6.24 7.17
N LEU A 122 8.58 7.31 6.77
CA LEU A 122 7.37 7.22 5.98
C LEU A 122 7.40 8.22 4.82
N VAL A 123 7.06 7.75 3.63
CA VAL A 123 6.83 8.58 2.44
C VAL A 123 5.43 8.30 1.94
N SER A 124 4.62 9.34 1.82
CA SER A 124 3.27 9.27 1.27
C SER A 124 3.18 10.12 0.00
N LEU A 125 2.74 9.51 -1.07
CA LEU A 125 2.58 10.14 -2.38
C LEU A 125 1.09 10.25 -2.69
N CYS A 126 0.64 11.46 -3.07
CA CYS A 126 -0.71 11.83 -3.46
C CYS A 126 -1.71 11.99 -2.32
N VAL A 127 -1.67 11.20 -1.25
CA VAL A 127 -2.66 11.22 -0.17
C VAL A 127 -2.01 11.65 1.15
N PRO A 128 -2.29 12.87 1.66
CA PRO A 128 -1.73 13.36 2.91
C PRO A 128 -2.35 12.66 4.13
N TYR A 129 -1.65 12.78 5.27
CA TYR A 129 -2.22 12.35 6.55
C TYR A 129 -3.48 13.15 6.90
N GLY A 130 -4.47 12.47 7.47
CA GLY A 130 -5.73 13.10 7.90
C GLY A 130 -6.67 13.45 6.75
N TRP A 131 -6.45 12.90 5.55
CA TRP A 131 -7.39 13.04 4.42
C TRP A 131 -8.78 12.46 4.71
N GLY A 132 -8.91 11.64 5.73
CA GLY A 132 -10.19 11.24 6.32
C GLY A 132 -10.86 12.32 7.16
N GLY A 133 -10.60 13.61 6.89
CA GLY A 133 -11.39 14.72 7.42
C GLY A 133 -12.87 14.49 7.13
N HIS A 134 -13.75 14.99 8.00
CA HIS A 134 -15.20 14.76 7.99
C HIS A 134 -15.71 14.60 6.56
N PRO A 135 -16.35 13.47 6.21
CA PRO A 135 -16.89 13.23 4.85
C PRO A 135 -17.72 14.40 4.32
N GLU A 136 -18.42 15.12 5.22
CA GLU A 136 -19.19 16.31 4.90
C GLU A 136 -18.34 17.48 4.36
N ASN A 137 -17.14 17.68 4.88
CA ASN A 137 -16.26 18.76 4.38
C ASN A 137 -15.69 18.43 3.01
N TYR A 138 -15.39 17.16 2.79
CA TYR A 138 -14.95 16.67 1.49
C TYR A 138 -16.08 16.77 0.47
N LEU A 139 -17.27 16.25 0.79
CA LEU A 139 -18.45 16.35 -0.05
C LEU A 139 -18.80 17.79 -0.39
N ARG A 140 -18.69 18.73 0.58
CA ARG A 140 -18.90 20.17 0.33
C ARG A 140 -17.86 20.78 -0.61
N SER A 141 -16.60 20.31 -0.56
CA SER A 141 -15.53 20.82 -1.45
C SER A 141 -15.72 20.38 -2.90
N ILE A 142 -16.43 19.28 -3.12
CA ILE A 142 -16.75 18.72 -4.44
C ILE A 142 -18.23 18.95 -4.83
N ASP A 143 -18.99 19.73 -4.06
CA ASP A 143 -20.43 20.00 -4.25
C ASP A 143 -20.75 20.81 -5.51
N ARG A 144 -19.88 20.78 -6.47
CA ARG A 144 -20.18 21.14 -7.84
C ARG A 144 -20.40 19.85 -8.61
N ASN A 145 -21.66 19.40 -8.63
CA ASN A 145 -22.06 18.31 -9.50
C ASN A 145 -21.67 18.62 -10.94
N VAL A 146 -20.52 18.11 -11.34
CA VAL A 146 -20.04 18.21 -12.72
C VAL A 146 -20.83 17.24 -13.61
N TYR A 147 -21.45 16.23 -12.99
CA TYR A 147 -22.24 15.20 -13.66
C TYR A 147 -23.70 15.19 -13.18
N PRO A 148 -24.66 14.91 -14.05
CA PRO A 148 -26.08 14.83 -13.71
C PRO A 148 -26.34 13.74 -12.65
N GLU A 149 -27.17 14.08 -11.62
CA GLU A 149 -27.51 13.17 -10.52
C GLU A 149 -28.23 11.88 -10.97
N ASP A 150 -28.94 11.93 -12.08
CA ASP A 150 -29.62 10.77 -12.67
C ASP A 150 -28.66 9.73 -13.26
N GLN A 151 -27.44 10.13 -13.58
CA GLN A 151 -26.40 9.23 -14.09
C GLN A 151 -25.41 8.80 -13.00
N TYR A 152 -25.25 9.61 -11.96
CA TYR A 152 -24.30 9.40 -10.88
C TYR A 152 -24.95 9.65 -9.51
N PRO A 153 -25.88 8.78 -9.07
CA PRO A 153 -26.69 9.00 -7.86
C PRO A 153 -25.88 9.05 -6.57
N TYR A 154 -24.65 8.50 -6.57
CA TYR A 154 -23.72 8.53 -5.44
C TYR A 154 -22.56 9.52 -5.62
N GLY A 155 -22.61 10.33 -6.67
CA GLY A 155 -21.58 11.29 -7.02
C GLY A 155 -20.49 10.71 -7.92
N GLN A 156 -19.57 11.57 -8.30
CA GLN A 156 -18.50 11.25 -9.27
C GLN A 156 -17.39 10.32 -8.73
N TRP A 157 -17.54 9.82 -7.52
CA TRP A 157 -16.54 8.99 -6.81
C TRP A 157 -17.04 7.56 -6.54
N ASP A 158 -18.13 7.18 -7.20
CA ASP A 158 -18.65 5.82 -7.16
C ASP A 158 -17.86 4.94 -8.15
N TYR A 159 -16.71 4.44 -7.71
CA TYR A 159 -15.90 3.46 -8.44
C TYR A 159 -15.28 2.41 -7.52
#